data_2d45461c95ab4af58762e4af2d5c4e68
#
_entry.id   2d45461c95ab4af58762e4af2d5c4e68
#
_cell.length_a   1.000
_cell.length_b   1.000
_cell.length_c   1.000
_cell.angle_alpha   90.00
_cell.angle_beta   90.00
_cell.angle_gamma   90.00
#
_symmetry.space_group_name_H-M   'P 1'
#
loop_
_entity.id
_entity.type
_entity.pdbx_description
1 polymer ?
#
loop_
_entity_poly.entity_id
_entity_poly.type
_entity_poly.pdbx_seq_one_letter_code
_entity_poly.pdbx_strand_id
1 'polypeptide(L)'
;MVEVRNLFKEYPGRLVLKDVSFRVEDGEIFIILGPNGSGKTTLLRILDLLEEPSKGEVLFDGQPVDYTAKNKAPLRRKIGIVFQQTILFDMRVFDNVAYPLKIRGEEENNIKQKVNGVLELVQLNGFERKNALALSGGEAQRVAIAQALVTEPELLLLDEPTANLDPRNASIVEEVLSHVNEEKKTTIIMTTHNMFQAENLAHRIAVLNDGKIESIGLFQEVLGKPSEPIKNFARLENVLHGFSRITPEGTSIVDIGDGLQIEAAFRKVGNVIFHIPPEDIILSTHRLLSSARNTFDGRIVQVSDMGHLVKVKVKVGKAKNFTAQITKKSFDEMRLNIGSKVFIAFKASSVQTS
;
A
#
# COMPACT_ATOMS: atom_id res chain seq x y z
N MET A 1 11.44 19.32 -0.43
CA MET A 1 12.33 18.24 -0.95
C MET A 1 12.11 17.96 -2.44
N VAL A 2 11.01 17.31 -2.84
CA VAL A 2 10.72 16.96 -4.24
C VAL A 2 9.47 17.64 -4.72
N GLU A 3 9.50 18.25 -5.91
CA GLU A 3 8.33 18.82 -6.56
C GLU A 3 8.24 18.33 -8.01
N VAL A 4 7.06 17.90 -8.42
CA VAL A 4 6.75 17.42 -9.77
C VAL A 4 5.72 18.37 -10.36
N ARG A 5 6.01 18.92 -11.55
CA ARG A 5 5.16 19.91 -12.23
C ARG A 5 4.80 19.47 -13.62
N ASN A 6 3.50 19.31 -13.89
CA ASN A 6 2.92 19.02 -15.20
C ASN A 6 3.66 17.90 -15.94
N LEU A 7 3.97 16.80 -15.24
CA LEU A 7 4.79 15.70 -15.73
C LEU A 7 4.02 14.82 -16.70
N PHE A 8 4.58 14.59 -17.86
CA PHE A 8 4.10 13.63 -18.85
C PHE A 8 5.19 12.61 -19.16
N LYS A 9 4.79 11.36 -19.36
CA LYS A 9 5.68 10.33 -19.90
C LYS A 9 4.96 9.54 -20.97
N GLU A 10 5.57 9.53 -22.13
CA GLU A 10 5.10 8.80 -23.30
C GLU A 10 6.15 7.78 -23.73
N TYR A 11 5.72 6.56 -24.00
CA TYR A 11 6.47 5.53 -24.71
C TYR A 11 5.84 5.33 -26.09
N PRO A 12 6.50 4.68 -27.05
CA PRO A 12 5.94 4.45 -28.38
C PRO A 12 4.51 3.88 -28.31
N GLY A 13 3.55 4.66 -28.76
CA GLY A 13 2.12 4.28 -28.81
C GLY A 13 1.37 4.33 -27.46
N ARG A 14 1.98 4.80 -26.34
CA ARG A 14 1.32 4.83 -25.05
C ARG A 14 1.72 6.02 -24.17
N LEU A 15 0.76 6.86 -23.83
CA LEU A 15 0.93 7.91 -22.84
C LEU A 15 0.67 7.30 -21.44
N VAL A 16 1.72 7.24 -20.60
CA VAL A 16 1.69 6.56 -19.30
C VAL A 16 1.46 7.53 -18.16
N LEU A 17 2.07 8.71 -18.16
CA LEU A 17 1.82 9.77 -17.19
C LEU A 17 1.23 10.98 -17.91
N LYS A 18 0.20 11.59 -17.31
CA LYS A 18 -0.67 12.58 -17.92
C LYS A 18 -0.90 13.74 -16.96
N ASP A 19 -0.06 14.78 -17.06
CA ASP A 19 -0.18 16.00 -16.24
C ASP A 19 -0.09 15.74 -14.72
N VAL A 20 0.93 14.99 -14.32
CA VAL A 20 1.15 14.64 -12.91
C VAL A 20 1.85 15.80 -12.21
N SER A 21 1.26 16.31 -11.12
CA SER A 21 1.82 17.38 -10.31
C SER A 21 1.61 17.09 -8.82
N PHE A 22 2.66 17.17 -8.02
CA PHE A 22 2.62 17.05 -6.56
C PHE A 22 3.91 17.58 -5.93
N ARG A 23 3.88 17.75 -4.61
CA ARG A 23 5.05 18.15 -3.82
C ARG A 23 5.17 17.26 -2.59
N VAL A 24 6.41 16.89 -2.25
CA VAL A 24 6.78 16.13 -1.06
C VAL A 24 7.74 16.96 -0.24
N GLU A 25 7.43 17.11 1.04
CA GLU A 25 8.24 17.91 1.97
C GLU A 25 9.42 17.09 2.54
N ASP A 26 10.38 17.77 3.15
CA ASP A 26 11.50 17.09 3.82
C ASP A 26 11.00 16.25 5.01
N GLY A 27 11.49 15.02 5.13
CA GLY A 27 11.09 14.10 6.19
C GLY A 27 9.64 13.60 6.08
N GLU A 28 8.98 13.77 4.95
CA GLU A 28 7.64 13.25 4.71
C GLU A 28 7.67 11.80 4.23
N ILE A 29 6.74 10.97 4.73
CA ILE A 29 6.37 9.70 4.09
C ILE A 29 5.18 9.97 3.18
N PHE A 30 5.43 9.99 1.88
CA PHE A 30 4.44 10.21 0.84
C PHE A 30 4.16 8.92 0.08
N ILE A 31 2.91 8.45 0.09
CA ILE A 31 2.56 7.18 -0.55
C ILE A 31 1.70 7.42 -1.78
N ILE A 32 2.14 6.82 -2.90
CA ILE A 32 1.42 6.84 -4.17
C ILE A 32 0.62 5.54 -4.29
N LEU A 33 -0.67 5.64 -4.07
CA LEU A 33 -1.61 4.54 -4.25
C LEU A 33 -2.07 4.46 -5.70
N GLY A 34 -2.32 3.26 -6.20
CA GLY A 34 -2.91 3.09 -7.53
C GLY A 34 -2.92 1.64 -8.01
N PRO A 35 -3.78 1.30 -8.98
CA PRO A 35 -3.84 -0.04 -9.57
C PRO A 35 -2.56 -0.38 -10.34
N ASN A 36 -2.38 -1.67 -10.65
CA ASN A 36 -1.31 -2.10 -11.53
C ASN A 36 -1.47 -1.44 -12.91
N GLY A 37 -0.34 -0.94 -13.45
CA GLY A 37 -0.33 -0.25 -14.73
C GLY A 37 -0.76 1.23 -14.70
N SER A 38 -1.02 1.83 -13.54
CA SER A 38 -1.37 3.26 -13.41
C SER A 38 -0.19 4.22 -13.66
N GLY A 39 1.06 3.72 -13.71
CA GLY A 39 2.25 4.53 -13.95
C GLY A 39 3.16 4.72 -12.73
N LYS A 40 2.90 4.06 -11.59
CA LYS A 40 3.67 4.19 -10.32
C LYS A 40 5.17 3.95 -10.51
N THR A 41 5.54 2.80 -11.05
CA THR A 41 6.94 2.44 -11.33
C THR A 41 7.61 3.41 -12.29
N THR A 42 6.90 3.87 -13.33
CA THR A 42 7.41 4.88 -14.26
C THR A 42 7.71 6.19 -13.56
N LEU A 43 6.81 6.62 -12.67
CA LEU A 43 6.99 7.84 -11.89
C LEU A 43 8.22 7.72 -10.98
N LEU A 44 8.38 6.59 -10.25
CA LEU A 44 9.56 6.36 -9.42
C LEU A 44 10.86 6.33 -10.23
N ARG A 45 10.87 5.74 -11.43
CA ARG A 45 12.06 5.75 -12.31
C ARG A 45 12.47 7.14 -12.77
N ILE A 46 11.48 8.03 -12.97
CA ILE A 46 11.77 9.44 -13.29
C ILE A 46 12.35 10.14 -12.07
N LEU A 47 11.79 9.90 -10.87
CA LEU A 47 12.30 10.47 -9.61
C LEU A 47 13.69 9.95 -9.25
N ASP A 48 14.02 8.68 -9.57
CA ASP A 48 15.38 8.12 -9.43
C ASP A 48 16.33 8.51 -10.56
N LEU A 49 15.90 9.39 -11.45
CA LEU A 49 16.68 9.88 -12.60
C LEU A 49 17.14 8.77 -13.57
N LEU A 50 16.48 7.63 -13.56
CA LEU A 50 16.70 6.54 -14.51
C LEU A 50 16.05 6.84 -15.86
N GLU A 51 14.92 7.54 -15.83
CA GLU A 51 14.18 7.94 -17.02
C GLU A 51 13.91 9.44 -17.00
N GLU A 52 13.91 10.04 -18.20
CA GLU A 52 13.56 11.44 -18.39
C GLU A 52 12.06 11.58 -18.68
N PRO A 53 11.38 12.60 -18.15
CA PRO A 53 10.01 12.91 -18.53
C PRO A 53 9.92 13.33 -19.99
N SER A 54 8.77 13.11 -20.64
CA SER A 54 8.53 13.60 -22.01
C SER A 54 8.19 15.08 -22.03
N LYS A 55 7.53 15.59 -20.97
CA LYS A 55 7.22 17.00 -20.72
C LYS A 55 7.08 17.23 -19.22
N GLY A 56 7.14 18.49 -18.81
CA GLY A 56 7.10 18.89 -17.42
C GLY A 56 8.48 18.84 -16.78
N GLU A 57 8.55 19.04 -15.48
CA GLU A 57 9.80 19.10 -14.75
C GLU A 57 9.70 18.45 -13.36
N VAL A 58 10.84 17.99 -12.88
CA VAL A 58 11.05 17.56 -11.50
C VAL A 58 12.04 18.52 -10.86
N LEU A 59 11.75 18.97 -9.65
CA LEU A 59 12.65 19.81 -8.88
C LEU A 59 13.06 19.05 -7.59
N PHE A 60 14.35 19.15 -7.26
CA PHE A 60 14.88 18.77 -5.95
C PHE A 60 15.40 20.02 -5.26
N ASP A 61 14.94 20.27 -4.04
CA ASP A 61 15.26 21.45 -3.24
C ASP A 61 15.04 22.76 -4.02
N GLY A 62 13.96 22.80 -4.81
CA GLY A 62 13.59 23.93 -5.65
C GLY A 62 14.44 24.11 -6.92
N GLN A 63 15.41 23.23 -7.18
CA GLN A 63 16.24 23.25 -8.38
C GLN A 63 15.73 22.26 -9.42
N PRO A 64 15.50 22.66 -10.67
CA PRO A 64 15.12 21.76 -11.74
C PRO A 64 16.18 20.67 -11.97
N VAL A 65 15.73 19.46 -12.18
CA VAL A 65 16.60 18.32 -12.48
C VAL A 65 17.12 18.44 -13.93
N ASP A 66 18.44 18.44 -14.05
CA ASP A 66 19.09 18.25 -15.33
C ASP A 66 19.36 16.76 -15.56
N TYR A 67 18.64 16.15 -16.48
CA TYR A 67 18.75 14.74 -16.84
C TYR A 67 20.02 14.39 -17.64
N THR A 68 20.92 15.33 -17.91
CA THR A 68 22.21 15.04 -18.56
C THR A 68 23.12 14.21 -17.64
N ALA A 69 23.95 13.36 -18.21
CA ALA A 69 24.76 12.39 -17.46
C ALA A 69 25.69 13.03 -16.40
N LYS A 70 26.22 14.24 -16.67
CA LYS A 70 27.15 14.94 -15.77
C LYS A 70 26.47 15.45 -14.48
N ASN A 71 25.20 15.86 -14.57
CA ASN A 71 24.52 16.56 -13.49
C ASN A 71 23.65 15.62 -12.64
N LYS A 72 23.34 14.41 -13.13
CA LYS A 72 22.59 13.39 -12.37
C LYS A 72 23.38 12.76 -11.23
N ALA A 73 24.68 12.53 -11.39
CA ALA A 73 25.45 11.69 -10.48
C ALA A 73 25.49 12.19 -9.03
N PRO A 74 25.66 13.50 -8.75
CA PRO A 74 25.61 14.01 -7.38
C PRO A 74 24.24 13.82 -6.74
N LEU A 75 23.15 14.06 -7.49
CA LEU A 75 21.80 13.94 -7.00
C LEU A 75 21.42 12.47 -6.75
N ARG A 76 21.79 11.56 -7.65
CA ARG A 76 21.56 10.11 -7.46
C ARG A 76 22.25 9.53 -6.23
N ARG A 77 23.35 10.13 -5.76
CA ARG A 77 24.00 9.72 -4.52
C ARG A 77 23.16 10.01 -3.27
N LYS A 78 22.21 10.94 -3.35
CA LYS A 78 21.28 11.32 -2.30
C LYS A 78 20.01 10.47 -2.30
N ILE A 79 19.80 9.68 -3.36
CA ILE A 79 18.60 8.88 -3.56
C ILE A 79 18.93 7.40 -3.36
N GLY A 80 18.13 6.71 -2.55
CA GLY A 80 18.09 5.26 -2.47
C GLY A 80 16.83 4.75 -3.16
N ILE A 81 16.94 3.64 -3.89
CA ILE A 81 15.78 3.02 -4.52
C ILE A 81 15.72 1.53 -4.23
N VAL A 82 14.51 1.03 -3.97
CA VAL A 82 14.17 -0.39 -3.86
C VAL A 82 13.10 -0.71 -4.88
N PHE A 83 13.41 -1.60 -5.81
CA PHE A 83 12.47 -2.03 -6.84
C PHE A 83 11.54 -3.14 -6.34
N GLN A 84 10.39 -3.29 -6.99
CA GLN A 84 9.42 -4.33 -6.69
C GLN A 84 10.03 -5.75 -6.79
N GLN A 85 10.85 -5.98 -7.82
CA GLN A 85 11.63 -7.22 -7.91
C GLN A 85 12.98 -7.03 -7.24
N THR A 86 13.21 -7.81 -6.19
CA THR A 86 14.49 -7.82 -5.49
C THR A 86 15.56 -8.44 -6.36
N ILE A 87 16.60 -7.67 -6.66
CA ILE A 87 17.77 -8.16 -7.42
C ILE A 87 18.97 -8.12 -6.48
N LEU A 88 19.51 -9.30 -6.15
CA LEU A 88 20.72 -9.44 -5.36
C LEU A 88 21.81 -10.14 -6.20
N PHE A 89 23.05 -9.78 -5.95
CA PHE A 89 24.20 -10.42 -6.58
C PHE A 89 24.49 -11.78 -5.90
N ASP A 90 25.02 -12.71 -6.67
CA ASP A 90 25.49 -14.00 -6.16
C ASP A 90 26.78 -13.83 -5.33
N MET A 91 26.60 -13.27 -4.14
CA MET A 91 27.64 -13.04 -3.16
C MET A 91 27.03 -12.99 -1.75
N ARG A 92 27.86 -12.81 -0.74
CA ARG A 92 27.40 -12.75 0.65
C ARG A 92 26.44 -11.56 0.87
N VAL A 93 25.56 -11.68 1.87
CA VAL A 93 24.69 -10.59 2.30
C VAL A 93 25.50 -9.34 2.63
N PHE A 94 26.60 -9.49 3.40
CA PHE A 94 27.50 -8.38 3.71
C PHE A 94 27.98 -7.66 2.44
N ASP A 95 28.45 -8.42 1.44
CA ASP A 95 29.01 -7.85 0.21
C ASP A 95 27.94 -7.18 -0.66
N ASN A 96 26.70 -7.70 -0.68
CA ASN A 96 25.56 -7.05 -1.32
C ASN A 96 25.27 -5.68 -0.68
N VAL A 97 25.17 -5.63 0.64
CA VAL A 97 24.88 -4.37 1.35
C VAL A 97 26.05 -3.40 1.27
N ALA A 98 27.30 -3.88 1.32
CA ALA A 98 28.52 -3.07 1.21
C ALA A 98 28.74 -2.50 -0.19
N TYR A 99 28.14 -3.10 -1.23
CA TYR A 99 28.44 -2.80 -2.63
C TYR A 99 28.35 -1.31 -3.00
N PRO A 100 27.28 -0.57 -2.67
CA PRO A 100 27.19 0.86 -2.98
C PRO A 100 28.25 1.70 -2.24
N LEU A 101 28.65 1.34 -1.04
CA LEU A 101 29.70 2.04 -0.30
C LEU A 101 31.08 1.81 -0.92
N LYS A 102 31.37 0.56 -1.37
CA LYS A 102 32.59 0.22 -2.10
C LYS A 102 32.73 1.02 -3.40
N ILE A 103 31.63 1.17 -4.16
CA ILE A 103 31.62 2.00 -5.38
C ILE A 103 31.88 3.47 -5.06
N ARG A 104 31.44 3.96 -3.91
CA ARG A 104 31.66 5.34 -3.45
C ARG A 104 33.08 5.55 -2.92
N GLY A 105 33.88 4.49 -2.75
CA GLY A 105 35.26 4.53 -2.26
C GLY A 105 35.37 4.76 -0.76
N GLU A 106 34.36 4.34 0.02
CA GLU A 106 34.44 4.43 1.47
C GLU A 106 35.48 3.47 2.07
N GLU A 107 36.04 3.85 3.21
CA GLU A 107 37.03 3.02 3.93
C GLU A 107 36.41 1.75 4.52
N GLU A 108 37.17 0.64 4.55
CA GLU A 108 36.70 -0.68 4.99
C GLU A 108 36.10 -0.69 6.41
N ASN A 109 36.73 0.05 7.36
CA ASN A 109 36.22 0.12 8.72
C ASN A 109 34.84 0.81 8.79
N ASN A 110 34.65 1.88 8.03
CA ASN A 110 33.38 2.59 7.93
C ASN A 110 32.30 1.70 7.25
N ILE A 111 32.67 1.02 6.16
CA ILE A 111 31.81 0.04 5.48
C ILE A 111 31.32 -1.02 6.48
N LYS A 112 32.24 -1.62 7.25
CA LYS A 112 31.89 -2.67 8.21
C LYS A 112 30.92 -2.17 9.28
N GLN A 113 31.16 -0.97 9.83
CA GLN A 113 30.28 -0.37 10.82
C GLN A 113 28.89 -0.08 10.27
N LYS A 114 28.79 0.57 9.11
CA LYS A 114 27.50 0.91 8.46
C LYS A 114 26.72 -0.34 8.06
N VAL A 115 27.38 -1.35 7.48
CA VAL A 115 26.73 -2.59 7.08
C VAL A 115 26.16 -3.35 8.28
N ASN A 116 26.94 -3.47 9.37
CA ASN A 116 26.44 -4.13 10.57
C ASN A 116 25.25 -3.38 11.18
N GLY A 117 25.31 -2.06 11.26
CA GLY A 117 24.22 -1.24 11.79
C GLY A 117 22.94 -1.35 10.96
N VAL A 118 23.04 -1.36 9.62
CA VAL A 118 21.85 -1.48 8.80
C VAL A 118 21.29 -2.90 8.77
N LEU A 119 22.14 -3.94 8.87
CA LEU A 119 21.69 -5.33 9.00
C LEU A 119 20.95 -5.57 10.33
N GLU A 120 21.42 -4.95 11.41
CA GLU A 120 20.70 -4.94 12.68
C GLU A 120 19.33 -4.28 12.55
N LEU A 121 19.28 -3.10 11.92
CA LEU A 121 18.04 -2.36 11.69
C LEU A 121 16.99 -3.19 10.93
N VAL A 122 17.40 -3.92 9.88
CA VAL A 122 16.50 -4.77 9.10
C VAL A 122 16.30 -6.18 9.69
N GLN A 123 16.73 -6.42 10.95
CA GLN A 123 16.62 -7.68 11.67
C GLN A 123 17.26 -8.87 10.92
N LEU A 124 18.47 -8.68 10.39
CA LEU A 124 19.28 -9.70 9.70
C LEU A 124 20.64 -9.93 10.35
N ASN A 125 20.74 -9.76 11.68
CA ASN A 125 21.96 -10.08 12.44
C ASN A 125 22.34 -11.55 12.26
N GLY A 126 23.61 -11.82 12.02
CA GLY A 126 24.14 -13.17 11.80
C GLY A 126 23.97 -13.70 10.36
N PHE A 127 23.43 -12.87 9.44
CA PHE A 127 23.27 -13.23 8.02
C PHE A 127 24.45 -12.79 7.16
N GLU A 128 25.42 -12.07 7.69
CA GLU A 128 26.52 -11.41 6.96
C GLU A 128 27.25 -12.37 6.01
N ARG A 129 27.44 -13.62 6.46
CA ARG A 129 28.19 -14.66 5.71
C ARG A 129 27.33 -15.52 4.80
N LYS A 130 26.00 -15.46 4.92
CA LYS A 130 25.10 -16.23 4.06
C LYS A 130 25.19 -15.75 2.61
N ASN A 131 25.02 -16.66 1.66
CA ASN A 131 24.84 -16.30 0.27
C ASN A 131 23.45 -15.65 0.08
N ALA A 132 23.41 -14.50 -0.57
CA ALA A 132 22.17 -13.74 -0.75
C ALA A 132 21.11 -14.47 -1.61
N LEU A 133 21.54 -15.34 -2.53
CA LEU A 133 20.62 -16.14 -3.34
C LEU A 133 19.96 -17.30 -2.58
N ALA A 134 20.48 -17.64 -1.38
CA ALA A 134 19.88 -18.66 -0.52
C ALA A 134 18.84 -18.12 0.46
N LEU A 135 18.51 -16.83 0.39
CA LEU A 135 17.54 -16.18 1.26
C LEU A 135 16.10 -16.46 0.83
N SER A 136 15.18 -16.45 1.80
CA SER A 136 13.75 -16.35 1.50
C SER A 136 13.42 -15.00 0.84
N GLY A 137 12.26 -14.89 0.16
CA GLY A 137 11.84 -13.65 -0.49
C GLY A 137 11.80 -12.44 0.48
N GLY A 138 11.29 -12.65 1.71
CA GLY A 138 11.25 -11.60 2.72
C GLY A 138 12.62 -11.19 3.26
N GLU A 139 13.54 -12.15 3.44
CA GLU A 139 14.94 -11.87 3.81
C GLU A 139 15.66 -11.12 2.69
N ALA A 140 15.49 -11.55 1.44
CA ALA A 140 16.07 -10.89 0.27
C ALA A 140 15.59 -9.43 0.14
N GLN A 141 14.29 -9.20 0.33
CA GLN A 141 13.72 -7.84 0.31
C GLN A 141 14.33 -6.95 1.41
N ARG A 142 14.52 -7.48 2.62
CA ARG A 142 15.17 -6.73 3.70
C ARG A 142 16.64 -6.44 3.41
N VAL A 143 17.34 -7.33 2.71
CA VAL A 143 18.71 -7.05 2.21
C VAL A 143 18.70 -5.92 1.16
N ALA A 144 17.73 -5.90 0.24
CA ALA A 144 17.62 -4.80 -0.74
C ALA A 144 17.32 -3.45 -0.06
N ILE A 145 16.48 -3.45 0.96
CA ILE A 145 16.22 -2.25 1.77
C ILE A 145 17.50 -1.82 2.51
N ALA A 146 18.23 -2.75 3.14
CA ALA A 146 19.51 -2.48 3.77
C ALA A 146 20.54 -1.89 2.79
N GLN A 147 20.59 -2.42 1.56
CA GLN A 147 21.45 -1.91 0.48
C GLN A 147 21.13 -0.47 0.09
N ALA A 148 19.85 -0.09 0.09
CA ALA A 148 19.45 1.30 -0.17
C ALA A 148 19.77 2.21 1.02
N LEU A 149 19.51 1.75 2.25
CA LEU A 149 19.67 2.52 3.49
C LEU A 149 21.14 2.71 3.91
N VAL A 150 22.04 1.79 3.57
CA VAL A 150 23.45 1.85 4.00
C VAL A 150 24.18 3.10 3.51
N THR A 151 23.67 3.71 2.43
CA THR A 151 24.19 4.96 1.88
C THR A 151 23.64 6.21 2.54
N GLU A 152 22.76 6.06 3.53
CA GLU A 152 22.10 7.14 4.27
C GLU A 152 21.45 8.18 3.32
N PRO A 153 20.50 7.74 2.47
CA PRO A 153 19.91 8.62 1.46
C PRO A 153 19.04 9.72 2.09
N GLU A 154 19.01 10.90 1.47
CA GLU A 154 18.08 11.99 1.80
C GLU A 154 16.66 11.67 1.32
N LEU A 155 16.55 10.95 0.20
CA LEU A 155 15.30 10.46 -0.39
C LEU A 155 15.35 8.94 -0.61
N LEU A 156 14.38 8.22 -0.07
CA LEU A 156 14.20 6.79 -0.29
C LEU A 156 12.96 6.55 -1.15
N LEU A 157 13.17 5.91 -2.30
CA LEU A 157 12.11 5.52 -3.23
C LEU A 157 11.85 4.01 -3.11
N LEU A 158 10.59 3.61 -2.98
CA LEU A 158 10.23 2.21 -2.78
C LEU A 158 9.08 1.83 -3.70
N ASP A 159 9.31 0.87 -4.58
CA ASP A 159 8.28 0.36 -5.49
C ASP A 159 7.68 -0.93 -4.94
N GLU A 160 6.50 -0.83 -4.34
CA GLU A 160 5.76 -1.94 -3.73
C GLU A 160 6.61 -2.82 -2.78
N PRO A 161 7.30 -2.26 -1.76
CA PRO A 161 8.35 -2.95 -1.01
C PRO A 161 7.87 -4.15 -0.17
N THR A 162 6.57 -4.28 0.05
CA THR A 162 5.97 -5.38 0.82
C THR A 162 5.13 -6.32 -0.04
N ALA A 163 5.10 -6.11 -1.36
CA ALA A 163 4.38 -6.99 -2.25
C ALA A 163 4.94 -8.42 -2.15
N ASN A 164 4.04 -9.40 -2.05
CA ASN A 164 4.36 -10.82 -1.92
C ASN A 164 5.13 -11.22 -0.64
N LEU A 165 5.20 -10.36 0.38
CA LEU A 165 5.71 -10.71 1.68
C LEU A 165 4.60 -11.30 2.57
N ASP A 166 4.99 -12.23 3.45
CA ASP A 166 4.11 -12.63 4.54
C ASP A 166 3.91 -11.47 5.54
N PRO A 167 2.85 -11.51 6.36
CA PRO A 167 2.52 -10.40 7.28
C PRO A 167 3.65 -10.01 8.22
N ARG A 168 4.45 -10.99 8.69
CA ARG A 168 5.58 -10.73 9.60
C ARG A 168 6.70 -9.95 8.91
N ASN A 169 7.09 -10.38 7.72
CA ASN A 169 8.12 -9.67 6.96
C ASN A 169 7.64 -8.28 6.50
N ALA A 170 6.37 -8.14 6.15
CA ALA A 170 5.78 -6.84 5.84
C ALA A 170 5.83 -5.87 7.03
N SER A 171 5.44 -6.32 8.24
CA SER A 171 5.50 -5.52 9.47
C SER A 171 6.93 -5.07 9.80
N ILE A 172 7.93 -5.95 9.66
CA ILE A 172 9.34 -5.57 9.87
C ILE A 172 9.75 -4.45 8.91
N VAL A 173 9.37 -4.54 7.63
CA VAL A 173 9.68 -3.49 6.64
C VAL A 173 9.02 -2.17 7.04
N GLU A 174 7.77 -2.18 7.44
CA GLU A 174 7.03 -0.99 7.87
C GLU A 174 7.68 -0.34 9.11
N GLU A 175 8.06 -1.14 10.12
CA GLU A 175 8.79 -0.68 11.30
C GLU A 175 10.12 -0.01 10.92
N VAL A 176 10.89 -0.62 10.01
CA VAL A 176 12.15 -0.06 9.51
C VAL A 176 11.94 1.29 8.82
N LEU A 177 10.92 1.40 7.97
CA LEU A 177 10.62 2.66 7.25
C LEU A 177 10.20 3.76 8.21
N SER A 178 9.32 3.47 9.18
CA SER A 178 8.93 4.43 10.22
C SER A 178 10.15 4.89 11.03
N HIS A 179 10.97 3.95 11.51
CA HIS A 179 12.17 4.25 12.29
C HIS A 179 13.16 5.16 11.53
N VAL A 180 13.43 4.84 10.26
CA VAL A 180 14.36 5.64 9.43
C VAL A 180 13.81 7.05 9.17
N ASN A 181 12.51 7.17 8.97
CA ASN A 181 11.88 8.47 8.81
C ASN A 181 11.90 9.29 10.11
N GLU A 182 11.55 8.68 11.25
CA GLU A 182 11.49 9.36 12.55
C GLU A 182 12.87 9.80 13.05
N GLU A 183 13.87 8.91 13.00
CA GLU A 183 15.20 9.14 13.56
C GLU A 183 16.13 9.92 12.61
N LYS A 184 16.10 9.59 11.31
CA LYS A 184 17.02 10.19 10.33
C LYS A 184 16.38 11.27 9.48
N LYS A 185 15.07 11.49 9.62
CA LYS A 185 14.29 12.44 8.81
C LYS A 185 14.40 12.16 7.30
N THR A 186 14.67 10.91 6.92
CA THR A 186 14.73 10.50 5.52
C THR A 186 13.36 10.71 4.88
N THR A 187 13.30 11.43 3.78
CA THR A 187 12.08 11.57 2.98
C THR A 187 11.80 10.26 2.26
N ILE A 188 10.57 9.77 2.31
CA ILE A 188 10.19 8.49 1.71
C ILE A 188 9.07 8.71 0.70
N ILE A 189 9.28 8.26 -0.54
CA ILE A 189 8.22 8.14 -1.54
C ILE A 189 8.04 6.66 -1.84
N MET A 190 6.88 6.13 -1.52
CA MET A 190 6.58 4.71 -1.68
C MET A 190 5.35 4.52 -2.57
N THR A 191 5.40 3.52 -3.43
CA THR A 191 4.22 3.06 -4.16
C THR A 191 3.66 1.81 -3.51
N THR A 192 2.35 1.70 -3.48
CA THR A 192 1.66 0.49 -3.04
C THR A 192 0.24 0.44 -3.62
N HIS A 193 -0.34 -0.74 -3.64
CA HIS A 193 -1.77 -0.94 -3.85
C HIS A 193 -2.47 -1.34 -2.53
N ASN A 194 -1.71 -1.49 -1.44
CA ASN A 194 -2.21 -1.86 -0.12
C ASN A 194 -2.60 -0.59 0.67
N MET A 195 -3.89 -0.45 0.92
CA MET A 195 -4.44 0.72 1.61
C MET A 195 -4.11 0.75 3.10
N PHE A 196 -4.04 -0.42 3.75
CA PHE A 196 -3.69 -0.48 5.18
C PHE A 196 -2.27 -0.01 5.42
N GLN A 197 -1.34 -0.41 4.55
CA GLN A 197 0.02 0.07 4.60
C GLN A 197 0.09 1.59 4.43
N ALA A 198 -0.68 2.13 3.50
CA ALA A 198 -0.73 3.57 3.29
C ALA A 198 -1.31 4.32 4.49
N GLU A 199 -2.35 3.78 5.13
CA GLU A 199 -2.96 4.39 6.31
C GLU A 199 -2.01 4.39 7.52
N ASN A 200 -1.25 3.31 7.72
CA ASN A 200 -0.35 3.17 8.86
C ASN A 200 0.92 4.03 8.74
N LEU A 201 1.43 4.21 7.53
CA LEU A 201 2.75 4.82 7.30
C LEU A 201 2.68 6.25 6.76
N ALA A 202 1.67 6.58 5.95
CA ALA A 202 1.69 7.81 5.18
C ALA A 202 1.40 9.05 6.04
N HIS A 203 2.20 10.09 5.86
CA HIS A 203 1.81 11.45 6.25
C HIS A 203 0.76 11.99 5.27
N ARG A 204 0.98 11.82 3.96
CA ARG A 204 0.01 12.10 2.90
C ARG A 204 0.06 11.02 1.83
N ILE A 205 -1.06 10.90 1.12
CA ILE A 205 -1.19 9.99 -0.01
C ILE A 205 -1.56 10.74 -1.28
N ALA A 206 -1.14 10.19 -2.41
CA ALA A 206 -1.66 10.54 -3.73
C ALA A 206 -2.27 9.29 -4.37
N VAL A 207 -3.40 9.44 -5.03
CA VAL A 207 -4.00 8.35 -5.80
C VAL A 207 -3.71 8.56 -7.28
N LEU A 208 -2.89 7.67 -7.85
CA LEU A 208 -2.53 7.65 -9.26
C LEU A 208 -3.39 6.63 -10.00
N ASN A 209 -4.21 7.09 -10.93
CA ASN A 209 -5.07 6.24 -11.75
C ASN A 209 -4.98 6.63 -13.22
N ASP A 210 -4.81 5.66 -14.11
CA ASP A 210 -4.65 5.89 -15.56
C ASP A 210 -3.68 7.03 -15.92
N GLY A 211 -2.56 7.10 -15.18
CA GLY A 211 -1.51 8.09 -15.37
C GLY A 211 -1.79 9.50 -14.83
N LYS A 212 -2.89 9.71 -14.10
CA LYS A 212 -3.26 10.99 -13.50
C LYS A 212 -3.36 10.90 -11.98
N ILE A 213 -3.07 12.00 -11.31
CA ILE A 213 -3.37 12.13 -9.89
C ILE A 213 -4.85 12.50 -9.74
N GLU A 214 -5.62 11.62 -9.11
CA GLU A 214 -7.04 11.81 -8.82
C GLU A 214 -7.27 12.67 -7.57
N SER A 215 -6.42 12.48 -6.55
CA SER A 215 -6.48 13.24 -5.30
C SER A 215 -5.19 13.14 -4.52
N ILE A 216 -4.91 14.15 -3.69
CA ILE A 216 -3.78 14.21 -2.75
C ILE A 216 -4.30 14.77 -1.43
N GLY A 217 -3.87 14.20 -0.30
CA GLY A 217 -4.23 14.69 1.02
C GLY A 217 -3.90 13.69 2.12
N LEU A 218 -4.45 13.91 3.29
CA LEU A 218 -4.41 12.93 4.37
C LEU A 218 -5.21 11.68 3.95
N PHE A 219 -4.81 10.52 4.42
CA PHE A 219 -5.48 9.26 4.10
C PHE A 219 -7.00 9.34 4.31
N GLN A 220 -7.43 9.84 5.47
CA GLN A 220 -8.84 9.96 5.81
C GLN A 220 -9.61 10.97 4.94
N GLU A 221 -8.96 12.01 4.44
CA GLU A 221 -9.58 13.00 3.55
C GLU A 221 -9.82 12.39 2.17
N VAL A 222 -8.81 11.71 1.63
CA VAL A 222 -8.84 11.10 0.28
C VAL A 222 -9.84 9.94 0.24
N LEU A 223 -9.89 9.12 1.28
CA LEU A 223 -10.73 7.93 1.33
C LEU A 223 -12.06 8.12 2.06
N GLY A 224 -12.21 9.20 2.81
CA GLY A 224 -13.48 9.54 3.46
C GLY A 224 -14.60 9.87 2.46
N LYS A 225 -14.24 10.38 1.27
CA LYS A 225 -15.16 10.64 0.15
C LYS A 225 -14.52 10.18 -1.17
N PRO A 226 -14.32 8.87 -1.35
CA PRO A 226 -13.57 8.38 -2.49
C PRO A 226 -14.35 8.62 -3.80
N SER A 227 -13.62 9.10 -4.83
CA SER A 227 -14.14 9.16 -6.20
C SER A 227 -14.40 7.74 -6.75
N GLU A 228 -15.21 7.62 -7.81
CA GLU A 228 -15.48 6.31 -8.42
C GLU A 228 -14.21 5.55 -8.85
N PRO A 229 -13.18 6.18 -9.44
CA PRO A 229 -11.91 5.52 -9.71
C PRO A 229 -11.25 4.94 -8.45
N ILE A 230 -11.27 5.69 -7.34
CA ILE A 230 -10.69 5.24 -6.06
C ILE A 230 -11.45 4.05 -5.51
N LYS A 231 -12.78 4.08 -5.52
CA LYS A 231 -13.63 2.96 -5.09
C LYS A 231 -13.33 1.68 -5.88
N ASN A 232 -13.20 1.82 -7.20
CA ASN A 232 -12.93 0.69 -8.09
C ASN A 232 -11.52 0.10 -7.88
N PHE A 233 -10.52 0.95 -7.78
CA PHE A 233 -9.13 0.54 -7.57
C PHE A 233 -8.92 -0.11 -6.20
N ALA A 234 -9.41 0.54 -5.17
CA ALA A 234 -9.19 0.11 -3.80
C ALA A 234 -10.00 -1.14 -3.44
N ARG A 235 -10.81 -1.66 -4.38
CA ARG A 235 -11.82 -2.67 -4.10
C ARG A 235 -12.61 -2.31 -2.83
N LEU A 236 -12.84 -1.02 -2.64
CA LEU A 236 -13.54 -0.45 -1.48
C LEU A 236 -15.04 -0.79 -1.53
N GLU A 237 -15.30 -2.09 -1.64
CA GLU A 237 -16.60 -2.62 -1.37
C GLU A 237 -16.73 -2.79 0.14
N ASN A 238 -17.85 -2.36 0.68
CA ASN A 238 -18.13 -2.42 2.13
C ASN A 238 -17.17 -1.58 3.01
N VAL A 239 -16.72 -0.43 2.52
CA VAL A 239 -16.10 0.57 3.42
C VAL A 239 -17.20 1.32 4.15
N LEU A 240 -17.11 1.29 5.46
CA LEU A 240 -18.09 1.85 6.37
C LEU A 240 -17.43 2.80 7.36
N HIS A 241 -18.17 3.81 7.75
CA HIS A 241 -17.79 4.75 8.80
C HIS A 241 -18.71 4.51 9.99
N GLY A 242 -18.16 4.58 11.19
CA GLY A 242 -18.96 4.45 12.39
C GLY A 242 -18.25 4.96 13.63
N PHE A 243 -19.01 4.99 14.73
CA PHE A 243 -18.46 5.31 16.04
C PHE A 243 -18.28 4.03 16.85
N SER A 244 -17.04 3.75 17.22
CA SER A 244 -16.62 2.52 17.90
C SER A 244 -16.55 2.70 19.41
N ARG A 245 -16.98 1.68 20.15
CA ARG A 245 -16.85 1.53 21.60
C ARG A 245 -16.32 0.14 21.92
N ILE A 246 -15.42 0.04 22.90
CA ILE A 246 -14.88 -1.25 23.35
C ILE A 246 -15.88 -1.90 24.29
N THR A 247 -16.15 -3.19 24.09
CA THR A 247 -16.98 -4.01 24.97
C THR A 247 -16.17 -4.55 26.15
N PRO A 248 -16.85 -4.98 27.28
CA PRO A 248 -16.16 -5.63 28.38
C PRO A 248 -15.39 -6.89 27.96
N GLU A 249 -15.84 -7.59 26.93
CA GLU A 249 -15.22 -8.80 26.37
C GLU A 249 -13.97 -8.48 25.51
N GLY A 250 -13.68 -7.20 25.28
CA GLY A 250 -12.48 -6.74 24.58
C GLY A 250 -12.60 -6.72 23.06
N THR A 251 -13.79 -6.83 22.51
CA THR A 251 -14.13 -6.52 21.13
C THR A 251 -14.60 -5.07 20.98
N SER A 252 -14.81 -4.59 19.76
CA SER A 252 -15.45 -3.29 19.53
C SER A 252 -16.85 -3.48 18.95
N ILE A 253 -17.78 -2.63 19.36
CA ILE A 253 -19.06 -2.44 18.68
C ILE A 253 -19.03 -1.10 17.96
N VAL A 254 -19.25 -1.14 16.66
CA VAL A 254 -19.25 0.04 15.80
C VAL A 254 -20.66 0.36 15.37
N ASP A 255 -21.17 1.51 15.78
CA ASP A 255 -22.44 2.05 15.30
C ASP A 255 -22.22 2.71 13.92
N ILE A 256 -22.86 2.15 12.89
CA ILE A 256 -22.78 2.64 11.52
C ILE A 256 -23.98 3.49 11.09
N GLY A 257 -24.84 3.84 12.04
CA GLY A 257 -26.09 4.56 11.79
C GLY A 257 -27.27 3.64 11.43
N ASP A 258 -28.44 4.22 11.29
CA ASP A 258 -29.69 3.51 10.98
C ASP A 258 -30.06 2.39 11.98
N GLY A 259 -29.50 2.43 13.22
CA GLY A 259 -29.68 1.40 14.24
C GLY A 259 -28.88 0.11 13.96
N LEU A 260 -27.93 0.16 13.03
CA LEU A 260 -27.07 -0.98 12.68
C LEU A 260 -25.77 -0.92 13.48
N GLN A 261 -25.41 -2.02 14.12
CA GLN A 261 -24.18 -2.18 14.87
C GLN A 261 -23.37 -3.36 14.33
N ILE A 262 -22.06 -3.18 14.22
CA ILE A 262 -21.11 -4.19 13.77
C ILE A 262 -20.15 -4.51 14.90
N GLU A 263 -20.06 -5.80 15.25
CA GLU A 263 -19.04 -6.30 16.17
C GLU A 263 -17.74 -6.56 15.40
N ALA A 264 -16.62 -6.04 15.92
CA ALA A 264 -15.29 -6.13 15.33
C ALA A 264 -14.26 -6.64 16.35
N ALA A 265 -13.27 -7.40 15.87
CA ALA A 265 -12.22 -7.94 16.72
C ALA A 265 -11.14 -6.91 17.10
N PHE A 266 -11.06 -5.78 16.43
CA PHE A 266 -10.15 -4.70 16.79
C PHE A 266 -10.57 -3.98 18.07
N ARG A 267 -9.66 -3.19 18.67
CA ARG A 267 -9.89 -2.41 19.90
C ARG A 267 -9.61 -0.93 19.63
N LYS A 268 -10.63 -0.20 19.18
CA LYS A 268 -10.53 1.26 18.94
C LYS A 268 -11.76 1.96 19.49
N VAL A 269 -11.59 3.18 20.00
CA VAL A 269 -12.67 4.05 20.48
C VAL A 269 -12.73 5.30 19.61
N GLY A 270 -13.94 5.77 19.30
CA GLY A 270 -14.16 6.98 18.51
C GLY A 270 -14.56 6.70 17.07
N ASN A 271 -14.36 7.68 16.21
CA ASN A 271 -14.66 7.53 14.79
C ASN A 271 -13.68 6.56 14.13
N VAL A 272 -14.21 5.56 13.44
CA VAL A 272 -13.43 4.56 12.73
C VAL A 272 -13.91 4.42 11.30
N ILE A 273 -12.96 4.19 10.40
CA ILE A 273 -13.20 3.71 9.05
C ILE A 273 -12.77 2.25 9.05
N PHE A 274 -13.60 1.38 8.51
CA PHE A 274 -13.28 -0.04 8.41
C PHE A 274 -13.88 -0.62 7.13
N HIS A 275 -13.36 -1.73 6.70
CA HIS A 275 -13.88 -2.43 5.55
C HIS A 275 -14.12 -3.90 5.86
N ILE A 276 -14.96 -4.54 5.05
CA ILE A 276 -15.27 -5.96 5.11
C ILE A 276 -15.06 -6.52 3.71
N PRO A 277 -14.09 -7.45 3.52
CA PRO A 277 -13.86 -8.07 2.22
C PRO A 277 -15.16 -8.75 1.70
N PRO A 278 -15.54 -8.55 0.43
CA PRO A 278 -16.73 -9.17 -0.13
C PRO A 278 -16.74 -10.70 -0.05
N GLU A 279 -15.59 -11.33 -0.12
CA GLU A 279 -15.37 -12.77 0.01
C GLU A 279 -15.59 -13.31 1.42
N ASP A 280 -15.49 -12.45 2.44
CA ASP A 280 -15.73 -12.80 3.84
C ASP A 280 -17.21 -12.71 4.23
N ILE A 281 -18.04 -12.13 3.36
CA ILE A 281 -19.48 -12.04 3.57
C ILE A 281 -20.17 -13.30 3.05
N ILE A 282 -20.66 -14.08 3.98
CA ILE A 282 -21.49 -15.26 3.69
C ILE A 282 -22.89 -14.80 3.30
N LEU A 283 -23.39 -15.24 2.17
CA LEU A 283 -24.77 -15.03 1.72
C LEU A 283 -25.59 -16.28 1.96
N SER A 284 -26.80 -16.14 2.51
CA SER A 284 -27.70 -17.25 2.79
C SER A 284 -29.16 -16.86 2.55
N THR A 285 -30.00 -17.84 2.18
CA THR A 285 -31.45 -17.68 2.08
C THR A 285 -32.16 -17.81 3.44
N HIS A 286 -31.46 -18.32 4.46
CA HIS A 286 -31.96 -18.51 5.82
C HIS A 286 -30.98 -17.93 6.84
N ARG A 287 -31.47 -17.60 8.01
CA ARG A 287 -30.61 -17.12 9.11
C ARG A 287 -29.69 -18.26 9.56
N LEU A 288 -28.37 -18.00 9.50
CA LEU A 288 -27.36 -18.98 9.89
C LEU A 288 -27.08 -18.93 11.38
N LEU A 289 -27.03 -20.09 12.03
CA LEU A 289 -26.41 -20.28 13.33
C LEU A 289 -24.94 -20.61 13.11
N SER A 290 -24.07 -19.67 13.36
CA SER A 290 -22.63 -19.80 13.09
C SER A 290 -21.81 -18.96 14.06
N SER A 291 -20.48 -19.02 13.95
CA SER A 291 -19.56 -18.14 14.69
C SER A 291 -19.50 -16.70 14.16
N ALA A 292 -20.27 -16.38 13.11
CA ALA A 292 -20.41 -15.02 12.63
C ALA A 292 -21.22 -14.17 13.62
N ARG A 293 -20.59 -13.15 14.20
CA ARG A 293 -21.24 -12.24 15.15
C ARG A 293 -22.14 -11.23 14.48
N ASN A 294 -21.83 -10.92 13.22
CA ASN A 294 -22.59 -9.97 12.41
C ASN A 294 -23.53 -10.72 11.48
N THR A 295 -24.84 -10.53 11.65
CA THR A 295 -25.85 -11.12 10.76
C THR A 295 -26.95 -10.10 10.53
N PHE A 296 -27.22 -9.79 9.26
CA PHE A 296 -28.24 -8.84 8.84
C PHE A 296 -29.12 -9.42 7.76
N ASP A 297 -30.40 -9.11 7.81
CA ASP A 297 -31.33 -9.40 6.71
C ASP A 297 -31.32 -8.25 5.70
N GLY A 298 -31.52 -8.58 4.43
CA GLY A 298 -31.50 -7.61 3.36
C GLY A 298 -32.17 -8.11 2.08
N ARG A 299 -32.11 -7.25 1.06
CA ARG A 299 -32.59 -7.57 -0.29
C ARG A 299 -31.49 -7.33 -1.31
N ILE A 300 -31.39 -8.23 -2.27
CA ILE A 300 -30.49 -8.07 -3.41
C ILE A 300 -30.97 -6.91 -4.27
N VAL A 301 -30.10 -5.91 -4.47
CA VAL A 301 -30.39 -4.72 -5.30
C VAL A 301 -29.59 -4.71 -6.59
N GLN A 302 -28.49 -5.44 -6.67
CA GLN A 302 -27.65 -5.53 -7.87
C GLN A 302 -26.92 -6.87 -7.90
N VAL A 303 -26.71 -7.41 -9.10
CA VAL A 303 -25.92 -8.62 -9.36
C VAL A 303 -24.96 -8.30 -10.50
N SER A 304 -23.68 -8.65 -10.31
CA SER A 304 -22.63 -8.49 -11.31
C SER A 304 -21.95 -9.84 -11.54
N ASP A 305 -22.18 -10.42 -12.72
CA ASP A 305 -21.57 -11.68 -13.12
C ASP A 305 -20.13 -11.44 -13.60
N MET A 306 -19.18 -12.14 -13.02
CA MET A 306 -17.74 -12.05 -13.32
C MET A 306 -17.19 -13.38 -13.89
N GLY A 307 -18.07 -14.23 -14.44
CA GLY A 307 -17.74 -15.55 -14.94
C GLY A 307 -17.81 -16.62 -13.86
N HIS A 308 -16.71 -16.94 -13.19
CA HIS A 308 -16.69 -17.95 -12.10
C HIS A 308 -17.20 -17.41 -10.76
N LEU A 309 -17.23 -16.11 -10.60
CA LEU A 309 -17.67 -15.41 -9.39
C LEU A 309 -18.83 -14.48 -9.71
N VAL A 310 -19.66 -14.22 -8.72
CA VAL A 310 -20.77 -13.27 -8.78
C VAL A 310 -20.68 -12.34 -7.59
N LYS A 311 -20.72 -11.04 -7.85
CA LYS A 311 -20.88 -10.02 -6.82
C LYS A 311 -22.34 -9.68 -6.65
N VAL A 312 -22.81 -9.74 -5.41
CA VAL A 312 -24.20 -9.52 -5.04
C VAL A 312 -24.26 -8.36 -4.06
N LYS A 313 -24.87 -7.24 -4.50
CA LYS A 313 -25.08 -6.09 -3.61
C LYS A 313 -26.41 -6.25 -2.89
N VAL A 314 -26.34 -6.26 -1.56
CA VAL A 314 -27.47 -6.45 -0.65
C VAL A 314 -27.74 -5.15 0.11
N LYS A 315 -28.95 -4.64 0.01
CA LYS A 315 -29.42 -3.50 0.80
C LYS A 315 -29.89 -3.99 2.16
N VAL A 316 -29.25 -3.45 3.22
CA VAL A 316 -29.56 -3.74 4.62
C VAL A 316 -30.09 -2.47 5.29
N GLY A 317 -31.15 -2.61 6.07
CA GLY A 317 -31.80 -1.45 6.70
C GLY A 317 -32.30 -0.41 5.70
N LYS A 318 -32.21 0.88 6.06
CA LYS A 318 -32.76 1.98 5.21
C LYS A 318 -31.84 2.35 4.05
N ALA A 319 -30.50 2.40 4.28
CA ALA A 319 -29.58 3.01 3.32
C ALA A 319 -28.24 2.27 3.15
N LYS A 320 -27.93 1.27 3.94
CA LYS A 320 -26.62 0.60 3.86
C LYS A 320 -26.63 -0.50 2.81
N ASN A 321 -25.55 -0.56 2.04
CA ASN A 321 -25.36 -1.61 1.04
C ASN A 321 -24.10 -2.41 1.41
N PHE A 322 -24.21 -3.74 1.31
CA PHE A 322 -23.09 -4.65 1.43
C PHE A 322 -22.94 -5.45 0.14
N THR A 323 -21.74 -5.60 -0.34
CA THR A 323 -21.40 -6.44 -1.48
C THR A 323 -20.80 -7.74 -0.98
N ALA A 324 -21.41 -8.86 -1.30
CA ALA A 324 -20.87 -10.20 -1.09
C ALA A 324 -20.34 -10.76 -2.41
N GLN A 325 -19.25 -11.54 -2.35
CA GLN A 325 -18.71 -12.27 -3.50
C GLN A 325 -18.86 -13.76 -3.27
N ILE A 326 -19.55 -14.43 -4.18
CA ILE A 326 -19.81 -15.87 -4.12
C ILE A 326 -19.47 -16.53 -5.46
N THR A 327 -19.37 -17.86 -5.47
CA THR A 327 -19.20 -18.60 -6.72
C THR A 327 -20.46 -18.54 -7.56
N LYS A 328 -20.33 -18.59 -8.89
CA LYS A 328 -21.46 -18.68 -9.81
C LYS A 328 -22.34 -19.87 -9.47
N LYS A 329 -21.72 -21.02 -9.15
CA LYS A 329 -22.42 -22.24 -8.74
C LYS A 329 -23.33 -21.99 -7.53
N SER A 330 -22.81 -21.35 -6.46
CA SER A 330 -23.61 -21.04 -5.27
C SER A 330 -24.75 -20.07 -5.57
N PHE A 331 -24.52 -19.09 -6.45
CA PHE A 331 -25.56 -18.14 -6.86
C PHE A 331 -26.73 -18.86 -7.55
N ASP A 332 -26.42 -19.79 -8.47
CA ASP A 332 -27.42 -20.54 -9.25
C ASP A 332 -28.14 -21.57 -8.35
N GLU A 333 -27.44 -22.31 -7.49
CA GLU A 333 -28.01 -23.26 -6.53
C GLU A 333 -29.00 -22.62 -5.57
N MET A 334 -28.67 -21.42 -5.06
CA MET A 334 -29.54 -20.64 -4.19
C MET A 334 -30.69 -19.94 -4.96
N ARG A 335 -30.72 -20.00 -6.28
CA ARG A 335 -31.72 -19.36 -7.17
C ARG A 335 -31.93 -17.90 -6.87
N LEU A 336 -30.83 -17.18 -6.68
CA LEU A 336 -30.85 -15.78 -6.32
C LEU A 336 -31.17 -14.87 -7.51
N ASN A 337 -31.92 -13.81 -7.24
CA ASN A 337 -32.28 -12.78 -8.23
C ASN A 337 -32.32 -11.40 -7.56
N ILE A 338 -32.33 -10.35 -8.35
CA ILE A 338 -32.60 -8.99 -7.85
C ILE A 338 -33.97 -8.99 -7.14
N GLY A 339 -34.04 -8.44 -5.94
CA GLY A 339 -35.23 -8.43 -5.07
C GLY A 339 -35.32 -9.61 -4.10
N SER A 340 -34.52 -10.67 -4.25
CA SER A 340 -34.50 -11.82 -3.31
C SER A 340 -34.16 -11.35 -1.90
N LYS A 341 -34.91 -11.86 -0.93
CA LYS A 341 -34.58 -11.70 0.50
C LYS A 341 -33.44 -12.64 0.85
N VAL A 342 -32.42 -12.11 1.50
CA VAL A 342 -31.23 -12.87 1.89
C VAL A 342 -30.73 -12.42 3.26
N PHE A 343 -29.91 -13.24 3.88
CA PHE A 343 -29.11 -12.90 5.04
C PHE A 343 -27.66 -12.78 4.65
N ILE A 344 -26.99 -11.75 5.13
CA ILE A 344 -25.54 -11.62 5.08
C ILE A 344 -24.97 -11.89 6.48
N ALA A 345 -23.87 -12.62 6.54
CA ALA A 345 -23.20 -12.93 7.79
C ALA A 345 -21.68 -12.84 7.62
N PHE A 346 -20.98 -12.27 8.61
CA PHE A 346 -19.52 -12.19 8.61
C PHE A 346 -18.97 -12.19 10.05
N LYS A 347 -17.73 -12.66 10.19
CA LYS A 347 -17.06 -12.74 11.48
C LYS A 347 -16.63 -11.35 11.98
N ALA A 348 -16.52 -11.17 13.29
CA ALA A 348 -15.92 -9.97 13.87
C ALA A 348 -14.45 -9.78 13.41
N SER A 349 -13.72 -10.88 13.17
CA SER A 349 -12.36 -10.86 12.63
C SER A 349 -12.25 -10.46 11.16
N SER A 350 -13.35 -10.51 10.40
CA SER A 350 -13.41 -10.04 9.01
C SER A 350 -13.60 -8.51 8.91
N VAL A 351 -13.89 -7.85 10.03
CA VAL A 351 -13.99 -6.39 10.11
C VAL A 351 -12.58 -5.84 10.30
N GLN A 352 -12.04 -5.29 9.24
CA GLN A 352 -10.67 -4.80 9.20
C GLN A 352 -10.68 -3.27 9.32
N THR A 353 -9.95 -2.76 10.29
CA THR A 353 -9.65 -1.34 10.45
C THR A 353 -8.15 -1.18 10.41
N SER A 354 -7.75 -0.04 10.05
CA SER A 354 -6.37 0.42 10.16
C SER A 354 -5.99 0.63 11.63
#